data_7c4b953e663beb85ed47b6ef55230355
#
_entry.id   7c4b953e663beb85ed47b6ef55230355
#
_cell.length_a   1.000
_cell.length_b   1.000
_cell.length_c   1.000
_cell.angle_alpha   90.00
_cell.angle_beta   90.00
_cell.angle_gamma   90.00
#
_symmetry.space_group_name_H-M   'P 1'
#
loop_
_entity.id
_entity.type
_entity.pdbx_description
1 polymer ?
#
loop_
_entity_poly.entity_id
_entity_poly.type
_entity_poly.pdbx_seq_one_letter_code
_entity_poly.pdbx_strand_id
1 'polypeptide(L)'
;GSYKLSPVYVDDLAELAVEAVYKKENYIWDAVGPDEFTFKEMTELIGETVNKKRPLLPFPPRLALLAAQFMSLFVNDVMLTPEEVDGLMANLLISKQPPRCKTSLKDWLSENKNTVGINYASELARHF
;
A
#
# COMPACT_ATOMS: atom_id res chain seq x y z
N GLY A 1 -2.62 -2.26 -13.58
CA GLY A 1 -3.29 -2.71 -12.36
C GLY A 1 -3.11 -4.19 -12.05
N SER A 2 -2.28 -4.92 -12.83
CA SER A 2 -2.07 -6.37 -12.63
C SER A 2 -0.86 -6.69 -11.73
N TYR A 3 -0.02 -5.70 -11.41
CA TYR A 3 1.07 -5.91 -10.47
C TYR A 3 0.51 -6.19 -9.07
N LYS A 4 1.26 -6.99 -8.33
CA LYS A 4 0.84 -7.51 -7.03
C LYS A 4 1.54 -6.80 -5.88
N LEU A 5 0.89 -6.80 -4.74
CA LEU A 5 1.42 -6.26 -3.49
C LEU A 5 0.85 -7.01 -2.29
N SER A 6 1.65 -7.08 -1.23
CA SER A 6 1.27 -7.69 0.05
C SER A 6 1.37 -6.63 1.14
N PRO A 7 0.25 -5.93 1.43
CA PRO A 7 0.24 -4.88 2.46
C PRO A 7 0.58 -5.46 3.84
N VAL A 8 1.27 -4.65 4.63
CA VAL A 8 1.61 -5.00 6.01
C VAL A 8 1.03 -3.96 6.97
N TYR A 9 0.48 -4.43 8.09
CA TYR A 9 0.03 -3.54 9.15
C TYR A 9 1.24 -3.04 9.96
N VAL A 10 1.23 -1.74 10.28
CA VAL A 10 2.39 -1.08 10.88
C VAL A 10 2.76 -1.65 12.25
N ASP A 11 1.77 -2.03 13.06
CA ASP A 11 2.05 -2.60 14.38
C ASP A 11 2.63 -4.01 14.28
N ASP A 12 2.17 -4.83 13.31
CA ASP A 12 2.78 -6.13 13.02
C ASP A 12 4.25 -5.98 12.58
N LEU A 13 4.54 -4.95 11.76
CA LEU A 13 5.92 -4.64 11.35
C LEU A 13 6.77 -4.22 12.55
N ALA A 14 6.21 -3.42 13.45
CA ALA A 14 6.89 -3.01 14.68
C ALA A 14 7.17 -4.21 15.60
N GLU A 15 6.21 -5.13 15.78
CA GLU A 15 6.41 -6.37 16.53
C GLU A 15 7.54 -7.22 15.91
N LEU A 16 7.54 -7.36 14.59
CA LEU A 16 8.57 -8.10 13.87
C LEU A 16 9.96 -7.45 14.03
N ALA A 17 10.04 -6.13 14.01
CA ALA A 17 11.29 -5.39 14.24
C ALA A 17 11.81 -5.61 15.68
N VAL A 18 10.92 -5.59 16.67
CA VAL A 18 11.30 -5.90 18.07
C VAL A 18 11.77 -7.35 18.20
N GLU A 19 11.09 -8.32 17.58
CA GLU A 19 11.55 -9.71 17.56
C GLU A 19 12.96 -9.83 16.98
N ALA A 20 13.23 -9.08 15.92
CA ALA A 20 14.52 -9.08 15.24
C ALA A 20 15.70 -8.68 16.15
N VAL A 21 15.47 -7.75 17.07
CA VAL A 21 16.51 -7.28 18.03
C VAL A 21 17.03 -8.41 18.92
N TYR A 22 16.20 -9.39 19.25
CA TYR A 22 16.57 -10.50 20.13
C TYR A 22 17.27 -11.66 19.38
N LYS A 23 17.39 -11.61 18.06
CA LYS A 23 18.12 -12.61 17.28
C LYS A 23 19.62 -12.32 17.34
N LYS A 24 20.41 -13.38 17.50
CA LYS A 24 21.88 -13.30 17.58
C LYS A 24 22.57 -13.55 16.24
N GLU A 25 21.84 -14.07 15.27
CA GLU A 25 22.37 -14.45 13.95
C GLU A 25 21.89 -13.45 12.89
N ASN A 26 22.69 -13.28 11.84
CA ASN A 26 22.27 -12.49 10.67
C ASN A 26 21.20 -13.26 9.90
N TYR A 27 20.09 -12.61 9.62
CA TYR A 27 18.98 -13.17 8.83
C TYR A 27 18.33 -12.07 8.00
N ILE A 28 17.57 -12.49 6.99
CA ILE A 28 16.74 -11.62 6.15
C ILE A 28 15.31 -12.14 6.25
N TRP A 29 14.40 -11.31 6.68
CA TRP A 29 12.98 -11.57 6.74
C TRP A 29 12.23 -10.60 5.84
N ASP A 30 11.31 -11.13 5.05
CA ASP A 30 10.37 -10.31 4.33
C ASP A 30 9.18 -10.04 5.24
N ALA A 31 8.94 -8.76 5.54
CA ALA A 31 7.77 -8.33 6.30
C ALA A 31 6.58 -8.20 5.34
N VAL A 32 5.75 -9.23 5.26
CA VAL A 32 4.55 -9.23 4.40
C VAL A 32 3.33 -9.68 5.21
N GLY A 33 2.20 -9.06 4.89
CA GLY A 33 0.90 -9.43 5.45
C GLY A 33 0.35 -10.73 4.86
N PRO A 34 -0.75 -11.25 5.43
CA PRO A 34 -1.36 -12.51 4.99
C PRO A 34 -2.07 -12.41 3.64
N ASP A 35 -2.41 -11.21 3.20
CA ASP A 35 -3.13 -10.97 1.96
C ASP A 35 -2.21 -10.58 0.81
N GLU A 36 -2.45 -11.13 -0.36
CA GLU A 36 -1.85 -10.72 -1.63
C GLU A 36 -2.95 -10.19 -2.54
N PHE A 37 -2.77 -8.98 -3.06
CA PHE A 37 -3.72 -8.34 -3.98
C PHE A 37 -3.02 -7.92 -5.26
N THR A 38 -3.74 -7.91 -6.36
CA THR A 38 -3.40 -6.97 -7.44
C THR A 38 -3.77 -5.55 -7.00
N PHE A 39 -3.12 -4.55 -7.56
CA PHE A 39 -3.47 -3.14 -7.26
C PHE A 39 -4.94 -2.85 -7.55
N LYS A 40 -5.48 -3.47 -8.62
CA LYS A 40 -6.89 -3.34 -8.96
C LYS A 40 -7.78 -3.88 -7.84
N GLU A 41 -7.55 -5.10 -7.39
CA GLU A 41 -8.34 -5.73 -6.32
C GLU A 41 -8.28 -4.93 -5.02
N MET A 42 -7.08 -4.45 -4.64
CA MET A 42 -6.94 -3.62 -3.44
C MET A 42 -7.71 -2.30 -3.57
N THR A 43 -7.65 -1.64 -4.72
CA THR A 43 -8.37 -0.38 -4.95
C THR A 43 -9.89 -0.60 -4.96
N GLU A 44 -10.37 -1.70 -5.53
CA GLU A 44 -11.78 -2.08 -5.51
C GLU A 44 -12.24 -2.37 -4.07
N LEU A 45 -11.47 -3.12 -3.29
CA LEU A 45 -11.74 -3.42 -1.88
C LEU A 45 -11.86 -2.13 -1.04
N ILE A 46 -10.91 -1.21 -1.18
CA ILE A 46 -10.96 0.10 -0.50
C ILE A 46 -12.18 0.90 -0.95
N GLY A 47 -12.45 0.97 -2.25
CA GLY A 47 -13.60 1.67 -2.80
C GLY A 47 -14.93 1.12 -2.29
N GLU A 48 -15.04 -0.19 -2.12
CA GLU A 48 -16.20 -0.85 -1.50
C GLU A 48 -16.33 -0.48 -0.03
N THR A 49 -15.24 -0.52 0.71
CA THR A 49 -15.21 -0.20 2.14
C THR A 49 -15.70 1.21 2.43
N VAL A 50 -15.23 2.19 1.65
CA VAL A 50 -15.64 3.60 1.80
C VAL A 50 -16.96 3.93 1.07
N ASN A 51 -17.63 2.92 0.51
CA ASN A 51 -18.88 3.05 -0.25
C ASN A 51 -18.78 4.07 -1.42
N LYS A 52 -17.62 4.10 -2.08
CA LYS A 52 -17.32 5.00 -3.24
C LYS A 52 -16.75 4.19 -4.40
N LYS A 53 -17.56 3.30 -4.96
CA LYS A 53 -17.16 2.56 -6.16
C LYS A 53 -16.97 3.50 -7.34
N ARG A 54 -15.78 3.47 -7.94
CA ARG A 54 -15.45 4.24 -9.15
C ARG A 54 -14.90 3.30 -10.21
N PRO A 55 -15.20 3.52 -11.49
CA PRO A 55 -14.61 2.73 -12.55
C PRO A 55 -13.09 2.95 -12.58
N LEU A 56 -12.33 1.87 -12.55
CA LEU A 56 -10.88 1.91 -12.73
C LEU A 56 -10.57 1.88 -14.22
N LEU A 57 -10.01 2.97 -14.71
CA LEU A 57 -9.59 3.07 -16.11
C LEU A 57 -8.12 2.69 -16.23
N PRO A 58 -7.77 1.73 -17.09
CA PRO A 58 -6.38 1.39 -17.35
C PRO A 58 -5.70 2.52 -18.12
N PHE A 59 -4.66 3.12 -17.54
CA PHE A 59 -3.82 4.10 -18.20
C PHE A 59 -2.39 3.58 -18.38
N PRO A 60 -1.72 3.91 -19.47
CA PRO A 60 -0.29 3.68 -19.59
C PRO A 60 0.47 4.39 -18.46
N PRO A 61 1.52 3.76 -17.87
CA PRO A 61 2.24 4.32 -16.71
C PRO A 61 2.72 5.78 -16.91
N ARG A 62 3.20 6.11 -18.11
CA ARG A 62 3.64 7.48 -18.43
C ARG A 62 2.52 8.52 -18.36
N LEU A 63 1.32 8.16 -18.81
CA LEU A 63 0.15 9.05 -18.70
C LEU A 63 -0.34 9.16 -17.27
N ALA A 64 -0.27 8.08 -16.50
CA ALA A 64 -0.59 8.11 -15.07
C ALA A 64 0.35 9.04 -14.30
N LEU A 65 1.66 9.00 -14.57
CA LEU A 65 2.63 9.91 -13.98
C LEU A 65 2.35 11.37 -14.34
N LEU A 66 2.06 11.68 -15.61
CA LEU A 66 1.69 13.04 -16.03
C LEU A 66 0.43 13.54 -15.32
N ALA A 67 -0.59 12.70 -15.22
CA ALA A 67 -1.82 13.04 -14.51
C ALA A 67 -1.56 13.25 -13.01
N ALA A 68 -0.75 12.40 -12.37
CA ALA A 68 -0.36 12.53 -10.96
C ALA A 68 0.43 13.81 -10.72
N GLN A 69 1.40 14.16 -11.57
CA GLN A 69 2.15 15.42 -11.47
C GLN A 69 1.24 16.64 -11.62
N PHE A 70 0.29 16.59 -12.55
CA PHE A 70 -0.69 17.66 -12.71
C PHE A 70 -1.58 17.82 -11.46
N MET A 71 -2.08 16.69 -10.92
CA MET A 71 -2.87 16.70 -9.68
C MET A 71 -2.07 17.20 -8.48
N SER A 72 -0.79 16.85 -8.39
CA SER A 72 0.11 17.30 -7.31
C SER A 72 0.16 18.84 -7.17
N LEU A 73 0.04 19.57 -8.28
CA LEU A 73 -0.01 21.04 -8.28
C LEU A 73 -1.27 21.57 -7.58
N PHE A 74 -2.39 20.86 -7.66
CA PHE A 74 -3.66 21.28 -7.04
C PHE A 74 -3.77 20.86 -5.59
N VAL A 75 -3.21 19.71 -5.24
CA VAL A 75 -3.31 19.14 -3.88
C VAL A 75 -2.14 19.60 -3.01
N ASN A 76 -1.10 20.18 -3.62
CA ASN A 76 0.16 20.57 -2.98
C ASN A 76 0.79 19.39 -2.21
N ASP A 77 0.79 18.22 -2.85
CA ASP A 77 1.29 16.97 -2.30
C ASP A 77 1.93 16.11 -3.40
N VAL A 78 2.82 15.19 -3.05
CA VAL A 78 3.43 14.24 -3.99
C VAL A 78 2.50 13.03 -4.11
N MET A 79 1.88 12.88 -5.29
CA MET A 79 0.90 11.82 -5.52
C MET A 79 1.53 10.49 -5.98
N LEU A 80 2.58 10.56 -6.79
CA LEU A 80 3.23 9.40 -7.37
C LEU A 80 4.60 9.78 -7.96
N THR A 81 5.61 8.97 -7.69
CA THR A 81 6.96 9.13 -8.23
C THR A 81 7.26 8.11 -9.33
N PRO A 82 8.21 8.38 -10.25
CA PRO A 82 8.66 7.41 -11.24
C PRO A 82 9.21 6.13 -10.59
N GLU A 83 9.96 6.26 -9.51
CA GLU A 83 10.59 5.16 -8.78
C GLU A 83 9.55 4.23 -8.16
N GLU A 84 8.46 4.77 -7.64
CA GLU A 84 7.31 3.99 -7.15
C GLU A 84 6.64 3.20 -8.27
N VAL A 85 6.43 3.83 -9.43
CA VAL A 85 5.86 3.13 -10.59
C VAL A 85 6.76 1.99 -11.05
N ASP A 86 8.07 2.23 -11.14
CA ASP A 86 9.04 1.20 -11.55
C ASP A 86 9.08 0.04 -10.54
N GLY A 87 9.07 0.33 -9.25
CA GLY A 87 9.00 -0.68 -8.18
C GLY A 87 7.72 -1.53 -8.26
N LEU A 88 6.58 -0.88 -8.48
CA LEU A 88 5.30 -1.55 -8.67
C LEU A 88 5.31 -2.45 -9.91
N MET A 89 5.80 -1.96 -11.04
CA MET A 89 5.87 -2.70 -12.31
C MET A 89 6.83 -3.89 -12.23
N ALA A 90 7.88 -3.81 -11.40
CA ALA A 90 8.82 -4.89 -11.14
C ALA A 90 8.31 -5.93 -10.13
N ASN A 91 7.09 -5.79 -9.60
CA ASN A 91 6.52 -6.64 -8.54
C ASN A 91 7.42 -6.75 -7.29
N LEU A 92 8.05 -5.65 -6.89
CA LEU A 92 8.94 -5.63 -5.72
C LEU A 92 8.19 -5.65 -4.38
N LEU A 93 6.85 -5.55 -4.42
CA LEU A 93 6.00 -5.49 -3.21
C LEU A 93 5.36 -6.83 -2.85
N ILE A 94 5.91 -7.93 -3.36
CA ILE A 94 5.51 -9.30 -2.99
C ILE A 94 6.73 -10.10 -2.54
N SER A 95 6.49 -11.10 -1.70
CA SER A 95 7.51 -12.03 -1.25
C SER A 95 7.18 -13.48 -1.64
N LYS A 96 8.21 -14.29 -1.75
CA LYS A 96 8.09 -15.75 -1.85
C LYS A 96 8.16 -16.44 -0.50
N GLN A 97 8.49 -15.70 0.56
CA GLN A 97 8.50 -16.21 1.93
C GLN A 97 7.06 -16.28 2.47
N PRO A 98 6.79 -17.17 3.42
CA PRO A 98 5.48 -17.20 4.07
C PRO A 98 5.25 -15.88 4.83
N PRO A 99 3.98 -15.42 4.92
CA PRO A 99 3.64 -14.20 5.64
C PRO A 99 4.02 -14.32 7.12
N ARG A 100 4.66 -13.28 7.66
CA ARG A 100 5.03 -13.17 9.08
C ARG A 100 4.13 -12.24 9.86
N CYS A 101 3.48 -11.32 9.17
CA CYS A 101 2.49 -10.42 9.74
C CYS A 101 1.11 -11.07 9.72
N LYS A 102 0.28 -10.74 10.71
CA LYS A 102 -0.98 -11.46 11.00
C LYS A 102 -2.22 -10.69 10.54
N THR A 103 -2.14 -9.36 10.56
CA THR A 103 -3.28 -8.49 10.33
C THR A 103 -3.62 -8.43 8.84
N SER A 104 -4.80 -8.92 8.50
CA SER A 104 -5.37 -8.84 7.16
C SER A 104 -5.83 -7.41 6.86
N LEU A 105 -5.47 -6.88 5.69
CA LEU A 105 -5.99 -5.59 5.21
C LEU A 105 -7.51 -5.62 5.09
N LYS A 106 -8.06 -6.74 4.64
CA LYS A 106 -9.50 -6.91 4.46
C LYS A 106 -10.25 -6.83 5.80
N ASP A 107 -9.73 -7.49 6.82
CA ASP A 107 -10.33 -7.49 8.15
C ASP A 107 -10.19 -6.11 8.80
N TRP A 108 -9.00 -5.51 8.71
CA TRP A 108 -8.75 -4.17 9.20
C TRP A 108 -9.68 -3.12 8.57
N LEU A 109 -9.86 -3.16 7.24
CA LEU A 109 -10.78 -2.28 6.53
C LEU A 109 -12.22 -2.47 7.00
N SER A 110 -12.64 -3.72 7.24
CA SER A 110 -13.98 -4.02 7.74
C SER A 110 -14.24 -3.41 9.12
N GLU A 111 -13.26 -3.50 10.01
CA GLU A 111 -13.33 -2.94 11.37
C GLU A 111 -13.29 -1.40 11.37
N ASN A 112 -12.52 -0.82 10.44
CA ASN A 112 -12.28 0.63 10.38
C ASN A 112 -13.09 1.36 9.31
N LYS A 113 -14.10 0.74 8.72
CA LYS A 113 -14.89 1.29 7.61
C LYS A 113 -15.54 2.65 7.87
N ASN A 114 -15.78 2.99 9.14
CA ASN A 114 -16.41 4.26 9.53
C ASN A 114 -15.40 5.41 9.70
N THR A 115 -14.11 5.13 9.63
CA THR A 115 -13.04 6.13 9.82
C THR A 115 -12.17 6.30 8.59
N VAL A 116 -12.04 5.25 7.77
CA VAL A 116 -11.22 5.27 6.56
C VAL A 116 -11.83 6.19 5.50
N GLY A 117 -11.01 7.05 4.92
CA GLY A 117 -11.39 7.92 3.80
C GLY A 117 -12.28 9.11 4.17
N ILE A 118 -12.46 9.43 5.46
CA ILE A 118 -13.21 10.62 5.91
C ILE A 118 -12.39 11.89 5.67
N ASN A 119 -11.10 11.86 5.99
CA ASN A 119 -10.20 13.00 5.85
C ASN A 119 -9.06 12.65 4.88
N TYR A 120 -8.63 13.64 4.12
CA TYR A 120 -7.40 13.53 3.33
C TYR A 120 -6.19 13.56 4.26
N ALA A 121 -5.28 12.61 4.10
CA ALA A 121 -4.01 12.57 4.79
C ALA A 121 -2.90 12.94 3.80
N SER A 122 -2.28 14.12 3.99
CA SER A 122 -1.16 14.56 3.17
C SER A 122 0.11 13.81 3.52
N GLU A 123 0.81 13.29 2.52
CA GLU A 123 2.13 12.67 2.70
C GLU A 123 3.15 13.70 3.20
N LEU A 124 3.17 14.89 2.64
CA LEU A 124 4.08 15.96 3.07
C LEU A 124 3.85 16.36 4.53
N ALA A 125 2.58 16.46 4.97
CA ALA A 125 2.27 16.82 6.36
C ALA A 125 2.61 15.72 7.38
N ARG A 126 2.90 14.50 6.94
CA ARG A 126 3.36 13.41 7.81
C ARG A 126 4.85 13.41 8.05
N HIS A 127 5.62 14.02 7.15
CA HIS A 127 7.08 14.00 7.18
C HIS A 127 7.70 15.33 7.61
N PHE A 128 6.90 16.38 7.71
CA PHE A 128 7.27 17.74 8.11
C PHE A 128 6.19 18.35 9.02
#